data_2ffa947663744f6866da60d2cb2cd5c1
#
_entry.id   2ffa947663744f6866da60d2cb2cd5c1
#
_cell.length_a   1.000
_cell.length_b   1.000
_cell.length_c   1.000
_cell.angle_alpha   90.00
_cell.angle_beta   90.00
_cell.angle_gamma   90.00
#
_symmetry.space_group_name_H-M   'P 1'
#
loop_
_entity.id
_entity.type
_entity.pdbx_description
1 polymer ?
#
loop_
_entity_poly.entity_id
_entity_poly.type
_entity_poly.pdbx_seq_one_letter_code
_entity_poly.pdbx_strand_id
1 'polypeptide(L)'
;ELTKKQEASNVAPGYYGPWAYWRDKTPAEALAMLDQGFKPVIRWRSNGDPERQVIIDDIFKGRLALRESNQDIVLLKSNGLPTYHLAHIIDDHLMGTTHVIRGDEWLSSLPLHLQLFATLGWQPPVYGHLAPIQKLVGQSRRKLSKRHDPEASVTFYDEAGYPPEAVISYLLNLANPSFEAWFMSHPDKRWEDYLLIIAELKKGAGALLDFQKLDSYSKEIISRLSLNELLEQALTWAKKYDPPLAQAMSRDLAYTTEVLNIDRSGERRRKDIAKWSELRAVIGYFYDDIWAATPLDLASQLGDYPLSEIKTIAQAVVANYDPQDSQAEWLAKLRQLSQSLGYAPDTASYRQDPQRYRGSFSDVAKIIRVLLVGRNQSPDLYEVMRVMGGERVKQRLTN
;
A
#
# COMPACT_ATOMS: atom_id res chain seq x y z
N GLU A 1 3.24 33.36 -25.26
CA GLU A 1 3.69 33.98 -26.53
C GLU A 1 5.15 33.63 -26.79
N LEU A 2 6.09 33.90 -25.87
CA LEU A 2 7.51 33.61 -25.98
C LEU A 2 7.80 32.14 -26.36
N THR A 3 7.25 31.21 -25.58
CA THR A 3 7.40 29.77 -25.83
C THR A 3 7.00 29.36 -27.24
N LYS A 4 5.86 29.86 -27.74
CA LYS A 4 5.40 29.56 -29.10
C LYS A 4 6.36 30.06 -30.16
N LYS A 5 6.97 31.24 -29.97
CA LYS A 5 7.98 31.78 -30.91
C LYS A 5 9.25 30.94 -30.90
N GLN A 6 9.67 30.49 -29.72
CA GLN A 6 10.84 29.62 -29.58
C GLN A 6 10.62 28.25 -30.22
N GLU A 7 9.47 27.64 -29.98
CA GLU A 7 9.07 26.39 -30.62
C GLU A 7 9.04 26.50 -32.14
N ALA A 8 8.46 27.59 -32.68
CA ALA A 8 8.44 27.87 -34.12
C ALA A 8 9.86 28.07 -34.71
N SER A 9 10.80 28.53 -33.90
CA SER A 9 12.22 28.68 -34.25
C SER A 9 13.06 27.44 -33.95
N ASN A 10 12.45 26.35 -33.51
CA ASN A 10 13.11 25.10 -33.11
C ASN A 10 14.24 25.29 -32.07
N VAL A 11 13.99 26.19 -31.09
CA VAL A 11 14.90 26.43 -29.97
C VAL A 11 14.20 26.07 -28.63
N ALA A 12 14.99 25.68 -27.64
CA ALA A 12 14.44 25.29 -26.34
C ALA A 12 13.68 26.45 -25.68
N PRO A 13 12.48 26.21 -25.13
CA PRO A 13 11.73 27.24 -24.41
C PRO A 13 12.48 27.75 -23.17
N GLY A 14 12.43 29.08 -22.96
CA GLY A 14 13.04 29.67 -21.77
C GLY A 14 13.31 31.17 -21.89
N TYR A 15 13.85 31.74 -20.84
CA TYR A 15 14.21 33.18 -20.80
C TYR A 15 15.73 33.30 -20.73
N TYR A 16 16.38 33.41 -21.91
CA TYR A 16 17.84 33.44 -22.07
C TYR A 16 18.24 34.11 -23.38
N GLY A 17 19.47 34.59 -23.45
CA GLY A 17 20.06 35.23 -24.65
C GLY A 17 19.12 36.24 -25.30
N PRO A 18 18.92 36.21 -26.64
CA PRO A 18 18.05 37.16 -27.36
C PRO A 18 16.56 37.08 -26.92
N TRP A 19 16.16 35.97 -26.29
CA TRP A 19 14.81 35.76 -25.79
C TRP A 19 14.56 36.40 -24.43
N ALA A 20 15.62 36.90 -23.76
CA ALA A 20 15.53 37.52 -22.44
C ALA A 20 15.44 39.06 -22.60
N TYR A 21 14.31 39.57 -23.10
CA TYR A 21 14.10 40.97 -23.48
C TYR A 21 14.56 41.97 -22.42
N TRP A 22 14.34 41.73 -21.12
CA TRP A 22 14.72 42.63 -20.05
C TRP A 22 16.16 42.46 -19.57
N ARG A 23 16.90 41.48 -20.09
CA ARG A 23 18.27 41.14 -19.64
C ARG A 23 19.24 42.34 -19.80
N ASP A 24 19.11 43.05 -20.91
CA ASP A 24 20.04 44.11 -21.28
C ASP A 24 19.42 45.53 -21.17
N LYS A 25 18.26 45.62 -20.54
CA LYS A 25 17.63 46.91 -20.23
C LYS A 25 18.32 47.61 -19.06
N THR A 26 18.37 48.94 -19.16
CA THR A 26 18.96 49.76 -18.11
C THR A 26 18.06 49.82 -16.86
N PRO A 27 18.62 50.12 -15.67
CA PRO A 27 17.83 50.36 -14.48
C PRO A 27 16.76 51.47 -14.64
N ALA A 28 17.09 52.53 -15.42
CA ALA A 28 16.17 53.61 -15.70
C ALA A 28 14.94 53.17 -16.51
N GLU A 29 15.12 52.30 -17.53
CA GLU A 29 14.00 51.70 -18.27
C GLU A 29 13.14 50.83 -17.39
N ALA A 30 13.74 50.04 -16.48
CA ALA A 30 13.03 49.22 -15.56
C ALA A 30 12.20 50.06 -14.55
N LEU A 31 12.77 51.11 -13.97
CA LEU A 31 12.09 52.04 -13.08
C LEU A 31 10.92 52.72 -13.75
N ALA A 32 11.09 53.18 -15.00
CA ALA A 32 9.99 53.79 -15.75
C ALA A 32 8.76 52.90 -15.92
N MET A 33 8.96 51.56 -15.99
CA MET A 33 7.84 50.60 -16.03
C MET A 33 7.19 50.41 -14.67
N LEU A 34 7.97 50.43 -13.59
CA LEU A 34 7.44 50.39 -12.24
C LEU A 34 6.53 51.62 -11.95
N ASP A 35 6.98 52.80 -12.36
CA ASP A 35 6.22 54.06 -12.24
C ASP A 35 4.89 54.00 -13.00
N GLN A 36 4.80 53.23 -14.07
CA GLN A 36 3.58 52.95 -14.81
C GLN A 36 2.69 51.87 -14.16
N GLY A 37 3.05 51.34 -12.98
CA GLY A 37 2.29 50.38 -12.23
C GLY A 37 2.48 48.89 -12.61
N PHE A 38 3.46 48.60 -13.44
CA PHE A 38 3.78 47.19 -13.75
C PHE A 38 4.41 46.53 -12.53
N LYS A 39 3.96 45.30 -12.22
CA LYS A 39 4.51 44.49 -11.15
C LYS A 39 5.58 43.54 -11.70
N PRO A 40 6.86 43.74 -11.38
CA PRO A 40 7.93 42.94 -11.93
C PRO A 40 8.04 41.59 -11.27
N VAL A 41 8.70 40.67 -11.92
CA VAL A 41 9.34 39.49 -11.31
C VAL A 41 10.84 39.75 -11.20
N ILE A 42 11.48 39.25 -10.16
CA ILE A 42 12.95 39.32 -10.04
C ILE A 42 13.53 38.03 -10.60
N ARG A 43 14.45 38.20 -11.56
CA ARG A 43 15.16 37.08 -12.16
C ARG A 43 16.62 37.09 -11.76
N TRP A 44 17.18 35.88 -11.67
CA TRP A 44 18.61 35.70 -11.61
C TRP A 44 19.17 35.75 -13.03
N ARG A 45 20.18 36.57 -13.27
CA ARG A 45 20.89 36.62 -14.53
C ARG A 45 21.94 35.53 -14.58
N SER A 46 21.66 34.46 -15.31
CA SER A 46 22.58 33.33 -15.44
C SER A 46 23.82 33.72 -16.24
N ASN A 47 24.96 33.25 -15.79
CA ASN A 47 26.26 33.31 -16.50
C ASN A 47 26.71 31.94 -17.00
N GLY A 48 25.81 30.94 -16.96
CA GLY A 48 26.07 29.58 -17.42
C GLY A 48 26.16 29.51 -18.96
N ASP A 49 26.95 28.55 -19.41
CA ASP A 49 27.18 28.26 -20.83
C ASP A 49 26.76 26.81 -21.11
N PRO A 50 25.75 26.55 -21.94
CA PRO A 50 25.30 25.20 -22.25
C PRO A 50 26.33 24.30 -22.95
N GLU A 51 27.40 24.90 -23.52
CA GLU A 51 28.51 24.13 -24.08
C GLU A 51 29.48 23.61 -23.01
N ARG A 52 29.40 24.15 -21.80
CA ARG A 52 30.16 23.68 -20.63
C ARG A 52 29.37 22.66 -19.84
N GLN A 53 30.08 21.78 -19.17
CA GLN A 53 29.53 20.77 -18.29
C GLN A 53 29.99 20.97 -16.84
N VAL A 54 29.07 20.81 -15.92
CA VAL A 54 29.39 20.69 -14.48
C VAL A 54 29.38 19.20 -14.11
N ILE A 55 30.46 18.79 -13.42
CA ILE A 55 30.61 17.44 -12.90
C ILE A 55 30.04 17.39 -11.49
N ILE A 56 29.20 16.44 -11.22
CA ILE A 56 28.46 16.28 -9.97
C ILE A 56 28.59 14.83 -9.51
N ASP A 57 28.92 14.63 -8.26
CA ASP A 57 28.89 13.31 -7.63
C ASP A 57 27.54 13.14 -6.90
N ASP A 58 26.63 12.42 -7.56
CA ASP A 58 25.32 12.10 -6.99
C ASP A 58 25.38 10.80 -6.19
N ILE A 59 24.78 10.79 -4.99
CA ILE A 59 24.85 9.64 -4.07
C ILE A 59 24.37 8.33 -4.73
N PHE A 60 23.30 8.43 -5.53
CA PHE A 60 22.65 7.25 -6.12
C PHE A 60 23.03 7.00 -7.56
N LYS A 61 23.27 8.06 -8.33
CA LYS A 61 23.57 7.96 -9.76
C LYS A 61 25.09 7.96 -10.04
N GLY A 62 25.91 8.28 -9.02
CA GLY A 62 27.35 8.40 -9.17
C GLY A 62 27.73 9.68 -9.92
N ARG A 63 28.87 9.64 -10.62
CA ARG A 63 29.42 10.80 -11.30
C ARG A 63 28.62 11.14 -12.56
N LEU A 64 28.04 12.34 -12.58
CA LEU A 64 27.24 12.88 -13.67
C LEU A 64 27.94 14.08 -14.30
N ALA A 65 27.82 14.20 -15.64
CA ALA A 65 28.22 15.38 -16.38
C ALA A 65 26.95 16.04 -16.95
N LEU A 66 26.55 17.17 -16.39
CA LEU A 66 25.34 17.91 -16.78
C LEU A 66 25.73 19.25 -17.41
N ARG A 67 24.99 19.69 -18.45
CA ARG A 67 25.20 20.99 -19.07
C ARG A 67 24.86 22.11 -18.11
N GLU A 68 25.63 23.19 -18.13
CA GLU A 68 25.29 24.38 -17.36
C GLU A 68 23.98 25.00 -17.87
N SER A 69 23.26 25.68 -16.97
CA SER A 69 22.03 26.39 -17.34
C SER A 69 22.31 27.85 -17.68
N ASN A 70 21.85 28.30 -18.85
CA ASN A 70 21.87 29.69 -19.25
C ASN A 70 20.52 30.40 -19.02
N GLN A 71 19.60 29.77 -18.31
CA GLN A 71 18.25 30.29 -18.08
C GLN A 71 18.25 31.40 -17.01
N ASP A 72 17.68 32.56 -17.34
CA ASP A 72 17.41 33.61 -16.35
C ASP A 72 16.09 33.30 -15.62
N ILE A 73 16.18 32.48 -14.59
CA ILE A 73 15.01 32.01 -13.87
C ILE A 73 14.39 33.09 -12.98
N VAL A 74 13.08 32.97 -12.73
CA VAL A 74 12.41 33.81 -11.73
C VAL A 74 12.82 33.36 -10.33
N LEU A 75 13.34 34.26 -9.53
CA LEU A 75 13.61 34.07 -8.10
C LEU A 75 12.44 34.52 -7.26
N LEU A 76 11.94 35.75 -7.50
CA LEU A 76 10.76 36.28 -6.80
C LEU A 76 9.65 36.56 -7.81
N LYS A 77 8.45 36.12 -7.48
CA LYS A 77 7.23 36.38 -8.25
C LYS A 77 6.76 37.83 -8.05
N SER A 78 5.84 38.31 -8.90
CA SER A 78 5.28 39.67 -8.81
C SER A 78 4.52 39.96 -7.51
N ASN A 79 4.17 38.96 -6.74
CA ASN A 79 3.58 39.07 -5.41
C ASN A 79 4.60 39.04 -4.26
N GLY A 80 5.91 39.07 -4.58
CA GLY A 80 7.00 39.03 -3.61
C GLY A 80 7.37 37.64 -3.08
N LEU A 81 6.59 36.58 -3.41
CA LEU A 81 6.89 35.24 -2.96
C LEU A 81 8.03 34.61 -3.78
N PRO A 82 8.94 33.86 -3.14
CA PRO A 82 10.01 33.16 -3.86
C PRO A 82 9.45 32.04 -4.72
N THR A 83 10.21 31.70 -5.75
CA THR A 83 10.04 30.42 -6.45
C THR A 83 10.75 29.31 -5.66
N TYR A 84 10.46 28.03 -6.00
CA TYR A 84 11.14 26.89 -5.41
C TYR A 84 12.67 27.00 -5.54
N HIS A 85 13.17 27.49 -6.67
CA HIS A 85 14.61 27.60 -6.89
C HIS A 85 15.32 28.49 -5.87
N LEU A 86 14.73 29.62 -5.50
CA LEU A 86 15.30 30.50 -4.48
C LEU A 86 15.04 29.94 -3.07
N ALA A 87 13.80 29.50 -2.78
CA ALA A 87 13.44 28.97 -1.47
C ALA A 87 14.33 27.77 -1.09
N HIS A 88 14.51 26.81 -2.01
CA HIS A 88 15.38 25.65 -1.80
C HIS A 88 16.81 26.05 -1.37
N ILE A 89 17.42 27.02 -2.06
CA ILE A 89 18.80 27.45 -1.78
C ILE A 89 18.92 28.12 -0.40
N ILE A 90 17.96 29.03 -0.10
CA ILE A 90 17.94 29.78 1.15
C ILE A 90 17.64 28.87 2.34
N ASP A 91 16.60 28.05 2.23
CA ASP A 91 16.15 27.19 3.32
C ASP A 91 17.20 26.14 3.64
N ASP A 92 17.77 25.48 2.62
CA ASP A 92 18.81 24.47 2.84
C ASP A 92 20.07 25.05 3.48
N HIS A 93 20.48 26.25 3.07
CA HIS A 93 21.63 26.91 3.68
C HIS A 93 21.35 27.30 5.14
N LEU A 94 20.22 27.95 5.41
CA LEU A 94 19.89 28.46 6.76
C LEU A 94 19.58 27.34 7.75
N MET A 95 18.99 26.23 7.26
CA MET A 95 18.70 25.05 8.08
C MET A 95 19.91 24.12 8.26
N GLY A 96 21.00 24.38 7.57
CA GLY A 96 22.20 23.53 7.63
C GLY A 96 21.98 22.15 7.00
N THR A 97 21.15 22.07 5.96
CA THR A 97 20.86 20.82 5.25
C THR A 97 22.16 20.25 4.67
N THR A 98 22.50 19.04 5.05
CA THR A 98 23.73 18.35 4.61
C THR A 98 23.51 17.51 3.36
N HIS A 99 22.32 16.90 3.21
CA HIS A 99 21.98 16.00 2.14
C HIS A 99 20.58 16.31 1.61
N VAL A 100 20.43 16.39 0.28
CA VAL A 100 19.13 16.54 -0.41
C VAL A 100 18.84 15.30 -1.22
N ILE A 101 17.86 14.52 -0.77
CA ILE A 101 17.37 13.34 -1.49
C ILE A 101 16.02 13.67 -2.13
N ARG A 102 15.93 13.55 -3.46
CA ARG A 102 14.72 13.92 -4.22
C ARG A 102 14.52 13.09 -5.48
N GLY A 103 13.41 13.29 -6.16
CA GLY A 103 13.15 12.62 -7.45
C GLY A 103 14.08 13.08 -8.56
N ASP A 104 14.39 12.20 -9.51
CA ASP A 104 15.32 12.48 -10.61
C ASP A 104 14.78 13.46 -11.65
N GLU A 105 13.49 13.82 -11.58
CA GLU A 105 12.93 14.95 -12.33
C GLU A 105 13.61 16.29 -12.04
N TRP A 106 14.31 16.40 -10.92
CA TRP A 106 15.05 17.61 -10.52
C TRP A 106 16.50 17.65 -11.02
N LEU A 107 16.99 16.59 -11.67
CA LEU A 107 18.34 16.55 -12.22
C LEU A 107 18.60 17.68 -13.22
N SER A 108 17.64 18.01 -14.05
CA SER A 108 17.75 19.10 -15.03
C SER A 108 17.92 20.47 -14.39
N SER A 109 17.45 20.65 -13.16
CA SER A 109 17.57 21.89 -12.37
C SER A 109 18.84 21.94 -11.50
N LEU A 110 19.53 20.82 -11.33
CA LEU A 110 20.67 20.74 -10.43
C LEU A 110 21.83 21.68 -10.84
N PRO A 111 22.25 21.78 -12.12
CA PRO A 111 23.28 22.75 -12.52
C PRO A 111 22.93 24.18 -12.12
N LEU A 112 21.67 24.56 -12.27
CA LEU A 112 21.15 25.87 -11.89
C LEU A 112 21.24 26.09 -10.38
N HIS A 113 20.86 25.11 -9.57
CA HIS A 113 20.95 25.22 -8.11
C HIS A 113 22.40 25.39 -7.64
N LEU A 114 23.34 24.63 -8.22
CA LEU A 114 24.76 24.79 -7.94
C LEU A 114 25.30 26.18 -8.31
N GLN A 115 24.87 26.73 -9.45
CA GLN A 115 25.22 28.09 -9.85
C GLN A 115 24.66 29.14 -8.88
N LEU A 116 23.43 28.94 -8.35
CA LEU A 116 22.86 29.83 -7.34
C LEU A 116 23.63 29.78 -6.02
N PHE A 117 23.98 28.58 -5.52
CA PHE A 117 24.83 28.44 -4.34
C PHE A 117 26.16 29.16 -4.52
N ALA A 118 26.83 28.96 -5.67
CA ALA A 118 28.08 29.63 -5.99
C ALA A 118 27.94 31.16 -6.05
N THR A 119 26.83 31.67 -6.62
CA THR A 119 26.54 33.12 -6.72
C THR A 119 26.39 33.75 -5.32
N LEU A 120 25.82 33.01 -4.36
CA LEU A 120 25.65 33.46 -2.99
C LEU A 120 26.92 33.21 -2.11
N GLY A 121 27.94 32.57 -2.65
CA GLY A 121 29.16 32.22 -1.92
C GLY A 121 28.95 31.07 -0.93
N TRP A 122 27.91 30.25 -1.12
CA TRP A 122 27.55 29.16 -0.23
C TRP A 122 27.98 27.79 -0.79
N GLN A 123 28.27 26.86 0.13
CA GLN A 123 28.52 25.48 -0.24
C GLN A 123 27.18 24.75 -0.45
N PRO A 124 26.99 24.01 -1.55
CA PRO A 124 25.79 23.23 -1.77
C PRO A 124 25.77 21.98 -0.87
N PRO A 125 24.59 21.45 -0.52
CA PRO A 125 24.47 20.15 0.10
C PRO A 125 24.88 19.02 -0.86
N VAL A 126 25.07 17.82 -0.32
CA VAL A 126 25.25 16.62 -1.15
C VAL A 126 23.91 16.21 -1.72
N TYR A 127 23.87 15.90 -3.01
CA TYR A 127 22.62 15.53 -3.70
C TYR A 127 22.51 14.04 -3.96
N GLY A 128 21.28 13.51 -3.85
CA GLY A 128 20.94 12.17 -4.27
C GLY A 128 19.61 12.16 -5.02
N HIS A 129 19.61 11.66 -6.26
CA HIS A 129 18.43 11.62 -7.10
C HIS A 129 17.92 10.20 -7.30
N LEU A 130 16.72 9.91 -6.80
CA LEU A 130 16.05 8.62 -6.90
C LEU A 130 15.07 8.60 -8.08
N ALA A 131 15.04 7.47 -8.77
CA ALA A 131 14.02 7.24 -9.77
C ALA A 131 12.63 7.11 -9.12
N PRO A 132 11.56 7.68 -9.72
CA PRO A 132 10.23 7.63 -9.16
C PRO A 132 9.65 6.22 -9.18
N ILE A 133 8.72 5.95 -8.25
CA ILE A 133 7.92 4.72 -8.31
C ILE A 133 7.05 4.77 -9.56
N GLN A 134 6.98 3.65 -10.27
CA GLN A 134 6.23 3.47 -11.50
C GLN A 134 5.08 2.48 -11.33
N LYS A 135 4.09 2.56 -12.20
CA LYS A 135 3.05 1.54 -12.33
C LYS A 135 2.91 1.08 -13.79
N LEU A 136 2.34 -0.10 -13.97
CA LEU A 136 1.96 -0.59 -15.29
C LEU A 136 0.61 0.00 -15.71
N VAL A 137 0.54 0.52 -16.92
CA VAL A 137 -0.70 0.89 -17.60
C VAL A 137 -0.71 0.16 -18.95
N GLY A 138 -1.46 -0.92 -19.02
CA GLY A 138 -1.30 -1.90 -20.11
C GLY A 138 0.11 -2.51 -20.08
N GLN A 139 0.85 -2.39 -21.17
CA GLN A 139 2.24 -2.86 -21.28
C GLN A 139 3.29 -1.77 -20.98
N SER A 140 2.86 -0.53 -20.75
CA SER A 140 3.77 0.59 -20.57
C SER A 140 3.96 0.93 -19.10
N ARG A 141 5.21 1.31 -18.74
CA ARG A 141 5.52 1.83 -17.40
C ARG A 141 5.39 3.35 -17.41
N ARG A 142 4.73 3.89 -16.41
CA ARG A 142 4.70 5.33 -16.17
C ARG A 142 4.90 5.66 -14.69
N LYS A 143 5.41 6.85 -14.40
CA LYS A 143 5.52 7.41 -13.05
C LYS A 143 4.15 7.51 -12.39
N LEU A 144 4.07 7.18 -11.10
CA LEU A 144 2.91 7.47 -10.26
C LEU A 144 2.63 8.99 -10.22
N SER A 145 1.37 9.35 -10.35
CA SER A 145 0.93 10.75 -10.39
C SER A 145 -0.19 11.00 -9.39
N LYS A 146 -0.02 11.93 -8.46
CA LYS A 146 -1.05 12.33 -7.49
C LYS A 146 -2.37 12.77 -8.14
N ARG A 147 -2.36 13.18 -9.43
CA ARG A 147 -3.57 13.62 -10.15
C ARG A 147 -4.37 12.47 -10.75
N HIS A 148 -3.73 11.33 -11.00
CA HIS A 148 -4.33 10.23 -11.75
C HIS A 148 -4.32 8.90 -10.98
N ASP A 149 -3.52 8.79 -9.92
CA ASP A 149 -3.29 7.55 -9.19
C ASP A 149 -3.59 7.76 -7.71
N PRO A 150 -4.72 7.24 -7.19
CA PRO A 150 -5.05 7.32 -5.76
C PRO A 150 -3.93 6.77 -4.88
N GLU A 151 -3.27 5.72 -5.32
CA GLU A 151 -2.15 5.06 -4.64
C GLU A 151 -0.86 5.91 -4.56
N ALA A 152 -0.84 7.08 -5.17
CA ALA A 152 0.21 8.07 -4.96
C ALA A 152 -0.02 8.93 -3.70
N SER A 153 -1.16 8.74 -3.01
CA SER A 153 -1.52 9.44 -1.77
C SER A 153 -1.44 8.49 -0.57
N VAL A 154 -0.94 9.00 0.56
CA VAL A 154 -0.91 8.25 1.83
C VAL A 154 -2.32 7.89 2.31
N THR A 155 -3.31 8.74 2.05
CA THR A 155 -4.71 8.51 2.41
C THR A 155 -5.29 7.25 1.79
N PHE A 156 -4.84 6.87 0.60
CA PHE A 156 -5.25 5.62 -0.05
C PHE A 156 -4.92 4.39 0.82
N TYR A 157 -3.72 4.33 1.38
CA TYR A 157 -3.28 3.19 2.20
C TYR A 157 -3.99 3.18 3.56
N ASP A 158 -4.24 4.34 4.14
CA ASP A 158 -5.00 4.50 5.38
C ASP A 158 -6.46 4.06 5.20
N GLU A 159 -7.13 4.52 4.14
CA GLU A 159 -8.50 4.10 3.80
C GLU A 159 -8.59 2.60 3.48
N ALA A 160 -7.65 2.07 2.72
CA ALA A 160 -7.55 0.64 2.45
C ALA A 160 -7.25 -0.18 3.72
N GLY A 161 -6.68 0.44 4.76
CA GLY A 161 -6.38 -0.17 6.03
C GLY A 161 -5.07 -0.94 6.06
N TYR A 162 -4.06 -0.52 5.29
CA TYR A 162 -2.71 -1.04 5.45
C TYR A 162 -2.06 -0.48 6.72
N PRO A 163 -1.48 -1.30 7.60
CA PRO A 163 -0.64 -0.81 8.67
C PRO A 163 0.49 0.07 8.12
N PRO A 164 0.77 1.25 8.71
CA PRO A 164 1.86 2.12 8.26
C PRO A 164 3.20 1.39 8.14
N GLU A 165 3.49 0.49 9.06
CA GLU A 165 4.68 -0.35 9.07
C GLU A 165 4.79 -1.24 7.81
N ALA A 166 3.66 -1.74 7.30
CA ALA A 166 3.63 -2.55 6.08
C ALA A 166 4.01 -1.72 4.84
N VAL A 167 3.49 -0.50 4.76
CA VAL A 167 3.81 0.43 3.66
C VAL A 167 5.28 0.83 3.71
N ILE A 168 5.81 1.16 4.90
CA ILE A 168 7.23 1.52 5.08
C ILE A 168 8.13 0.34 4.72
N SER A 169 7.84 -0.86 5.23
CA SER A 169 8.63 -2.07 4.93
C SER A 169 8.62 -2.39 3.43
N TYR A 170 7.49 -2.23 2.77
CA TYR A 170 7.39 -2.39 1.32
C TYR A 170 8.22 -1.34 0.56
N LEU A 171 8.19 -0.07 0.98
CA LEU A 171 9.00 0.99 0.38
C LEU A 171 10.50 0.75 0.60
N LEU A 172 10.91 0.26 1.77
CA LEU A 172 12.29 -0.16 2.03
C LEU A 172 12.72 -1.29 1.08
N ASN A 173 11.86 -2.28 0.84
CA ASN A 173 12.13 -3.34 -0.13
C ASN A 173 12.25 -2.81 -1.57
N LEU A 174 11.43 -1.82 -1.95
CA LEU A 174 11.57 -1.18 -3.26
C LEU A 174 12.91 -0.44 -3.41
N ALA A 175 13.37 0.19 -2.33
CA ALA A 175 14.63 0.92 -2.29
C ALA A 175 15.85 0.00 -2.19
N ASN A 176 15.78 -1.05 -1.38
CA ASN A 176 16.86 -1.99 -1.13
C ASN A 176 16.38 -3.45 -1.18
N PRO A 177 16.74 -4.23 -2.21
CA PRO A 177 16.33 -5.64 -2.34
C PRO A 177 16.78 -6.55 -1.19
N SER A 178 17.88 -6.21 -0.48
CA SER A 178 18.37 -7.01 0.64
C SER A 178 17.47 -6.91 1.89
N PHE A 179 16.59 -5.89 1.95
CA PHE A 179 15.64 -5.73 3.04
C PHE A 179 14.72 -6.94 3.20
N GLU A 180 14.25 -7.55 2.11
CA GLU A 180 13.35 -8.69 2.19
C GLU A 180 13.97 -9.88 2.92
N ALA A 181 15.19 -10.24 2.56
CA ALA A 181 15.90 -11.35 3.22
C ALA A 181 16.12 -11.07 4.70
N TRP A 182 16.51 -9.83 5.03
CA TRP A 182 16.65 -9.39 6.42
C TRP A 182 15.32 -9.44 7.18
N PHE A 183 14.24 -8.89 6.62
CA PHE A 183 12.93 -8.84 7.25
C PHE A 183 12.38 -10.25 7.55
N MET A 184 12.56 -11.19 6.64
CA MET A 184 12.11 -12.57 6.82
C MET A 184 12.95 -13.34 7.83
N SER A 185 14.25 -13.05 7.94
CA SER A 185 15.15 -13.71 8.90
C SER A 185 15.12 -13.11 10.32
N HIS A 186 14.45 -11.97 10.51
CA HIS A 186 14.34 -11.26 11.79
C HIS A 186 12.87 -10.99 12.16
N PRO A 187 12.08 -12.03 12.49
CA PRO A 187 10.64 -11.88 12.76
C PRO A 187 10.32 -11.08 14.04
N ASP A 188 11.28 -10.92 14.92
CA ASP A 188 11.23 -10.17 16.18
C ASP A 188 11.65 -8.70 16.02
N LYS A 189 12.13 -8.31 14.85
CA LYS A 189 12.62 -6.96 14.56
C LYS A 189 11.60 -6.15 13.78
N ARG A 190 11.69 -4.83 13.97
CA ARG A 190 10.91 -3.86 13.23
C ARG A 190 11.76 -3.24 12.12
N TRP A 191 11.13 -2.53 11.19
CA TRP A 191 11.82 -1.88 10.08
C TRP A 191 12.87 -0.86 10.54
N GLU A 192 12.69 -0.22 11.71
CA GLU A 192 13.63 0.73 12.31
C GLU A 192 14.97 0.09 12.69
N ASP A 193 14.96 -1.22 12.93
CA ASP A 193 16.18 -1.98 13.27
C ASP A 193 17.04 -2.31 12.04
N TYR A 194 16.51 -2.06 10.83
CA TYR A 194 17.23 -2.32 9.59
C TYR A 194 18.25 -1.23 9.30
N LEU A 195 19.52 -1.61 9.20
CA LEU A 195 20.56 -0.67 8.78
C LEU A 195 20.51 -0.45 7.26
N LEU A 196 19.93 0.67 6.86
CA LEU A 196 19.90 1.07 5.45
C LEU A 196 21.26 1.55 4.98
N ILE A 197 21.93 0.79 4.13
CA ILE A 197 23.20 1.14 3.53
C ILE A 197 22.95 1.86 2.20
N ILE A 198 23.27 3.16 2.14
CA ILE A 198 23.02 4.01 0.95
C ILE A 198 23.68 3.44 -0.31
N ALA A 199 24.87 2.84 -0.21
CA ALA A 199 25.58 2.26 -1.34
C ALA A 199 24.85 1.07 -1.98
N GLU A 200 23.96 0.39 -1.23
CA GLU A 200 23.17 -0.76 -1.66
C GLU A 200 21.81 -0.36 -2.24
N LEU A 201 21.43 0.91 -2.17
CA LEU A 201 20.18 1.38 -2.73
C LEU A 201 20.11 1.13 -4.23
N LYS A 202 18.92 0.75 -4.68
CA LYS A 202 18.67 0.37 -6.07
C LYS A 202 18.97 1.53 -7.03
N LYS A 203 19.99 1.33 -7.87
CA LYS A 203 20.38 2.27 -8.93
C LYS A 203 19.65 1.91 -10.21
N GLY A 204 19.07 2.87 -10.91
CA GLY A 204 18.49 2.65 -12.24
C GLY A 204 17.03 3.07 -12.40
N ALA A 205 16.30 2.38 -13.27
CA ALA A 205 14.89 2.66 -13.54
C ALA A 205 14.03 2.48 -12.27
N GLY A 206 13.02 3.34 -12.12
CA GLY A 206 12.14 3.33 -10.95
C GLY A 206 11.53 1.97 -10.63
N ALA A 207 11.31 1.69 -9.36
CA ALA A 207 10.68 0.48 -8.91
C ALA A 207 9.21 0.44 -9.36
N LEU A 208 8.73 -0.76 -9.73
CA LEU A 208 7.33 -0.97 -10.09
C LEU A 208 6.50 -1.21 -8.83
N LEU A 209 5.38 -0.49 -8.70
CA LEU A 209 4.41 -0.73 -7.63
C LEU A 209 3.74 -2.09 -7.84
N ASP A 210 3.78 -2.92 -6.80
CA ASP A 210 3.21 -4.26 -6.76
C ASP A 210 2.39 -4.42 -5.47
N PHE A 211 1.06 -4.43 -5.60
CA PHE A 211 0.15 -4.61 -4.48
C PHE A 211 0.18 -6.03 -3.91
N GLN A 212 0.45 -7.05 -4.70
CA GLN A 212 0.56 -8.42 -4.18
C GLN A 212 1.74 -8.52 -3.21
N LYS A 213 2.83 -7.83 -3.54
CA LYS A 213 4.00 -7.76 -2.67
C LYS A 213 3.71 -6.95 -1.40
N LEU A 214 3.01 -5.81 -1.51
CA LEU A 214 2.56 -5.03 -0.35
C LEU A 214 1.64 -5.86 0.55
N ASP A 215 0.65 -6.57 -0.02
CA ASP A 215 -0.24 -7.47 0.72
C ASP A 215 0.55 -8.55 1.45
N SER A 216 1.62 -9.09 0.84
CA SER A 216 2.49 -10.08 1.46
C SER A 216 3.21 -9.53 2.70
N TYR A 217 3.80 -8.32 2.60
CA TYR A 217 4.39 -7.63 3.77
C TYR A 217 3.37 -7.35 4.85
N SER A 218 2.19 -6.88 4.46
CA SER A 218 1.14 -6.53 5.40
C SER A 218 0.62 -7.75 6.15
N LYS A 219 0.36 -8.87 5.47
CA LYS A 219 -0.02 -10.14 6.09
C LYS A 219 1.02 -10.62 7.09
N GLU A 220 2.29 -10.50 6.74
CA GLU A 220 3.40 -10.88 7.62
C GLU A 220 3.39 -10.02 8.90
N ILE A 221 3.31 -8.70 8.75
CA ILE A 221 3.31 -7.75 9.87
C ILE A 221 2.09 -7.96 10.75
N ILE A 222 0.88 -8.03 10.18
CA ILE A 222 -0.34 -8.28 10.94
C ILE A 222 -0.26 -9.61 11.70
N SER A 223 0.34 -10.63 11.11
CA SER A 223 0.52 -11.93 11.78
C SER A 223 1.46 -11.87 12.99
N ARG A 224 2.41 -10.92 13.02
CA ARG A 224 3.37 -10.72 14.11
C ARG A 224 2.82 -9.89 15.27
N LEU A 225 1.76 -9.09 15.05
CA LEU A 225 1.15 -8.27 16.09
C LEU A 225 0.76 -9.11 17.30
N SER A 226 0.92 -8.59 18.48
CA SER A 226 0.27 -9.13 19.68
C SER A 226 -1.25 -9.02 19.55
N LEU A 227 -1.99 -9.81 20.31
CA LEU A 227 -3.45 -9.78 20.23
C LEU A 227 -4.05 -8.42 20.62
N ASN A 228 -3.42 -7.72 21.58
CA ASN A 228 -3.82 -6.37 21.98
C ASN A 228 -3.59 -5.34 20.85
N GLU A 229 -2.42 -5.37 20.22
CA GLU A 229 -2.12 -4.49 19.09
C GLU A 229 -3.05 -4.75 17.91
N LEU A 230 -3.33 -6.03 17.62
CA LEU A 230 -4.26 -6.43 16.56
C LEU A 230 -5.67 -5.88 16.82
N LEU A 231 -6.18 -6.04 18.04
CA LEU A 231 -7.50 -5.54 18.43
C LEU A 231 -7.56 -4.01 18.35
N GLU A 232 -6.54 -3.32 18.87
CA GLU A 232 -6.46 -1.86 18.88
C GLU A 232 -6.43 -1.29 17.47
N GLN A 233 -5.56 -1.81 16.60
CA GLN A 233 -5.43 -1.33 15.22
C GLN A 233 -6.69 -1.63 14.40
N ALA A 234 -7.26 -2.83 14.54
CA ALA A 234 -8.49 -3.23 13.87
C ALA A 234 -9.67 -2.32 14.28
N LEU A 235 -9.84 -2.06 15.58
CA LEU A 235 -10.89 -1.17 16.08
C LEU A 235 -10.66 0.29 15.67
N THR A 236 -9.44 0.76 15.70
CA THR A 236 -9.10 2.13 15.29
C THR A 236 -9.48 2.38 13.83
N TRP A 237 -9.11 1.46 12.96
CA TRP A 237 -9.50 1.55 11.54
C TRP A 237 -11.03 1.43 11.38
N ALA A 238 -11.66 0.44 12.03
CA ALA A 238 -13.10 0.21 11.90
C ALA A 238 -13.92 1.41 12.40
N LYS A 239 -13.53 2.06 13.50
CA LYS A 239 -14.20 3.27 13.99
C LYS A 239 -14.23 4.40 12.95
N LYS A 240 -13.20 4.50 12.14
CA LYS A 240 -13.07 5.55 11.12
C LYS A 240 -13.77 5.18 9.81
N TYR A 241 -13.66 3.93 9.37
CA TYR A 241 -14.03 3.53 8.00
C TYR A 241 -15.15 2.50 7.93
N ASP A 242 -15.45 1.79 9.02
CA ASP A 242 -16.53 0.81 9.14
C ASP A 242 -17.22 0.88 10.50
N PRO A 243 -17.94 1.99 10.82
CA PRO A 243 -18.58 2.19 12.12
C PRO A 243 -19.53 1.04 12.55
N PRO A 244 -20.32 0.42 11.64
CA PRO A 244 -21.15 -0.74 12.05
C PRO A 244 -20.33 -1.93 12.53
N LEU A 245 -19.19 -2.24 11.87
CA LEU A 245 -18.29 -3.30 12.33
C LEU A 245 -17.64 -2.92 13.67
N ALA A 246 -17.17 -1.68 13.82
CA ALA A 246 -16.60 -1.19 15.07
C ALA A 246 -17.60 -1.30 16.25
N GLN A 247 -18.86 -0.98 16.02
CA GLN A 247 -19.92 -1.12 17.00
C GLN A 247 -20.12 -2.60 17.40
N ALA A 248 -20.17 -3.51 16.41
CA ALA A 248 -20.31 -4.94 16.65
C ALA A 248 -19.13 -5.48 17.47
N MET A 249 -17.90 -5.15 17.08
CA MET A 249 -16.67 -5.54 17.79
C MET A 249 -16.60 -4.99 19.21
N SER A 250 -17.08 -3.78 19.46
CA SER A 250 -16.98 -3.09 20.74
C SER A 250 -18.02 -3.56 21.76
N ARG A 251 -19.10 -4.27 21.37
CA ARG A 251 -20.14 -4.76 22.30
C ARG A 251 -19.59 -5.77 23.29
N ASP A 252 -18.69 -6.63 22.81
CA ASP A 252 -18.01 -7.63 23.62
C ASP A 252 -16.57 -7.76 23.15
N LEU A 253 -15.67 -7.08 23.83
CA LEU A 253 -14.24 -7.08 23.51
C LEU A 253 -13.59 -8.45 23.80
N ALA A 254 -14.07 -9.17 24.80
CA ALA A 254 -13.57 -10.50 25.11
C ALA A 254 -13.89 -11.47 23.96
N TYR A 255 -15.14 -11.49 23.50
CA TYR A 255 -15.55 -12.26 22.32
C TYR A 255 -14.78 -11.87 21.07
N THR A 256 -14.64 -10.56 20.80
CA THR A 256 -13.88 -10.07 19.65
C THR A 256 -12.41 -10.51 19.71
N THR A 257 -11.83 -10.52 20.90
CA THR A 257 -10.46 -11.00 21.14
C THR A 257 -10.33 -12.49 20.81
N GLU A 258 -11.29 -13.32 21.23
CA GLU A 258 -11.33 -14.75 20.86
C GLU A 258 -11.46 -14.95 19.34
N VAL A 259 -12.34 -14.21 18.68
CA VAL A 259 -12.51 -14.23 17.21
C VAL A 259 -11.20 -13.91 16.49
N LEU A 260 -10.50 -12.87 16.91
CA LEU A 260 -9.23 -12.46 16.33
C LEU A 260 -8.09 -13.45 16.64
N ASN A 261 -8.22 -14.22 17.73
CA ASN A 261 -7.19 -15.18 18.16
C ASN A 261 -7.27 -16.53 17.44
N ILE A 262 -8.33 -16.82 16.67
CA ILE A 262 -8.44 -18.07 15.91
C ILE A 262 -7.23 -18.26 15.01
N ASP A 263 -6.58 -19.44 15.06
CA ASP A 263 -5.38 -19.81 14.29
C ASP A 263 -4.17 -18.88 14.49
N ARG A 264 -4.05 -18.23 15.67
CA ARG A 264 -2.90 -17.39 16.01
C ARG A 264 -1.95 -17.97 17.04
N SER A 265 -2.34 -19.05 17.70
CA SER A 265 -1.49 -19.81 18.62
C SER A 265 -0.67 -20.84 17.85
N GLY A 266 0.67 -20.74 17.89
CA GLY A 266 1.58 -21.71 17.26
C GLY A 266 2.59 -21.10 16.29
N GLU A 267 3.38 -21.97 15.64
CA GLU A 267 4.44 -21.56 14.70
C GLU A 267 3.89 -20.97 13.39
N ARG A 268 2.70 -21.41 12.97
CA ARG A 268 2.06 -20.95 11.72
C ARG A 268 0.86 -20.07 12.06
N ARG A 269 1.15 -18.81 12.33
CA ARG A 269 0.10 -17.83 12.56
C ARG A 269 -0.71 -17.54 11.30
N ARG A 270 -2.00 -17.28 11.47
CA ARG A 270 -2.94 -16.88 10.43
C ARG A 270 -2.46 -15.65 9.65
N LYS A 271 -2.50 -15.72 8.31
CA LYS A 271 -2.04 -14.67 7.37
C LYS A 271 -3.10 -14.36 6.31
N ASP A 272 -4.37 -14.32 6.69
CA ASP A 272 -5.49 -14.09 5.76
C ASP A 272 -5.97 -12.62 5.74
N ILE A 273 -5.44 -11.76 6.61
CA ILE A 273 -5.74 -10.32 6.64
C ILE A 273 -4.54 -9.58 6.08
N ALA A 274 -4.71 -8.93 4.91
CA ALA A 274 -3.71 -8.04 4.34
C ALA A 274 -3.95 -6.58 4.73
N LYS A 275 -5.19 -6.21 4.98
CA LYS A 275 -5.61 -4.84 5.28
C LYS A 275 -6.90 -4.84 6.09
N TRP A 276 -7.07 -3.81 6.91
CA TRP A 276 -8.23 -3.73 7.81
C TRP A 276 -9.57 -3.65 7.07
N SER A 277 -9.62 -3.18 5.83
CA SER A 277 -10.84 -3.21 5.01
C SER A 277 -11.36 -4.63 4.70
N GLU A 278 -10.54 -5.67 4.90
CA GLU A 278 -10.93 -7.06 4.76
C GLU A 278 -11.62 -7.61 6.03
N LEU A 279 -11.54 -6.90 7.17
CA LEU A 279 -12.04 -7.38 8.46
C LEU A 279 -13.52 -7.79 8.39
N ARG A 280 -14.39 -6.99 7.75
CA ARG A 280 -15.80 -7.34 7.63
C ARG A 280 -16.00 -8.70 6.96
N ALA A 281 -15.25 -8.99 5.92
CA ALA A 281 -15.29 -10.28 5.24
C ALA A 281 -14.69 -11.41 6.08
N VAL A 282 -13.66 -11.12 6.89
CA VAL A 282 -12.86 -12.11 7.63
C VAL A 282 -13.48 -12.48 8.97
N ILE A 283 -14.12 -11.52 9.67
CA ILE A 283 -14.70 -11.72 10.99
C ILE A 283 -16.17 -11.28 11.12
N GLY A 284 -16.73 -10.60 10.12
CA GLY A 284 -18.09 -10.05 10.20
C GLY A 284 -19.18 -11.11 10.46
N TYR A 285 -18.95 -12.31 9.99
CA TYR A 285 -19.87 -13.42 10.21
C TYR A 285 -19.98 -13.90 11.68
N PHE A 286 -19.11 -13.46 12.57
CA PHE A 286 -19.24 -13.72 14.00
C PHE A 286 -20.28 -12.82 14.70
N TYR A 287 -20.70 -11.73 14.05
CA TYR A 287 -21.64 -10.75 14.59
C TYR A 287 -22.98 -10.83 13.86
N ASP A 288 -24.07 -11.08 14.60
CA ASP A 288 -25.37 -11.40 14.00
C ASP A 288 -25.97 -10.27 13.18
N ASP A 289 -25.77 -9.03 13.56
CA ASP A 289 -26.23 -7.87 12.82
C ASP A 289 -25.46 -7.67 11.49
N ILE A 290 -24.15 -7.95 11.50
CA ILE A 290 -23.32 -7.93 10.27
C ILE A 290 -23.71 -9.10 9.37
N TRP A 291 -23.90 -10.28 9.95
CA TRP A 291 -24.33 -11.48 9.22
C TRP A 291 -25.69 -11.27 8.55
N ALA A 292 -26.68 -10.77 9.28
CA ALA A 292 -28.03 -10.54 8.76
C ALA A 292 -28.07 -9.51 7.61
N ALA A 293 -27.12 -8.56 7.62
CA ALA A 293 -26.99 -7.56 6.55
C ALA A 293 -26.19 -8.07 5.34
N THR A 294 -25.58 -9.27 5.41
CA THR A 294 -24.73 -9.82 4.35
C THR A 294 -25.51 -10.89 3.56
N PRO A 295 -25.82 -10.67 2.28
CA PRO A 295 -26.50 -11.69 1.47
C PRO A 295 -25.69 -12.98 1.37
N LEU A 296 -26.31 -14.12 1.64
CA LEU A 296 -25.72 -15.43 1.44
C LEU A 296 -25.95 -15.90 -0.01
N ASP A 297 -24.92 -15.91 -0.81
CA ASP A 297 -24.96 -16.41 -2.18
C ASP A 297 -24.47 -17.86 -2.26
N LEU A 298 -25.41 -18.79 -2.01
CA LEU A 298 -25.10 -20.23 -2.05
C LEU A 298 -24.67 -20.69 -3.45
N ALA A 299 -25.29 -20.16 -4.50
CA ALA A 299 -25.00 -20.58 -5.87
C ALA A 299 -23.56 -20.28 -6.28
N SER A 300 -23.04 -19.07 -5.97
CA SER A 300 -21.65 -18.73 -6.28
C SER A 300 -20.64 -19.52 -5.44
N GLN A 301 -20.99 -19.88 -4.19
CA GLN A 301 -20.07 -20.55 -3.28
C GLN A 301 -20.08 -22.07 -3.41
N LEU A 302 -21.23 -22.67 -3.68
CA LEU A 302 -21.43 -24.11 -3.73
C LEU A 302 -21.67 -24.64 -5.16
N GLY A 303 -21.97 -23.76 -6.14
CA GLY A 303 -22.29 -24.19 -7.51
C GLY A 303 -23.59 -25.00 -7.56
N ASP A 304 -23.58 -26.12 -8.28
CA ASP A 304 -24.77 -26.91 -8.59
C ASP A 304 -25.21 -27.88 -7.48
N TYR A 305 -24.76 -27.70 -6.23
CA TYR A 305 -25.23 -28.51 -5.13
C TYR A 305 -26.76 -28.34 -4.93
N PRO A 306 -27.54 -29.45 -4.93
CA PRO A 306 -28.98 -29.37 -4.69
C PRO A 306 -29.31 -28.81 -3.31
N LEU A 307 -30.24 -27.86 -3.22
CA LEU A 307 -30.67 -27.27 -1.95
C LEU A 307 -31.18 -28.33 -0.95
N SER A 308 -31.83 -29.41 -1.46
CA SER A 308 -32.28 -30.54 -0.62
C SER A 308 -31.11 -31.26 0.04
N GLU A 309 -29.99 -31.40 -0.66
CA GLU A 309 -28.78 -32.05 -0.14
C GLU A 309 -28.09 -31.16 0.90
N ILE A 310 -27.96 -29.85 0.61
CA ILE A 310 -27.44 -28.85 1.56
C ILE A 310 -28.24 -28.90 2.87
N LYS A 311 -29.59 -28.89 2.79
CA LYS A 311 -30.46 -28.99 3.97
C LYS A 311 -30.31 -30.30 4.71
N THR A 312 -30.18 -31.42 4.01
CA THR A 312 -29.98 -32.73 4.63
C THR A 312 -28.67 -32.77 5.44
N ILE A 313 -27.58 -32.24 4.86
CA ILE A 313 -26.29 -32.16 5.57
C ILE A 313 -26.41 -31.24 6.79
N ALA A 314 -26.98 -30.07 6.63
CA ALA A 314 -27.14 -29.10 7.70
C ALA A 314 -27.95 -29.68 8.91
N GLN A 315 -29.10 -30.31 8.62
CA GLN A 315 -29.96 -30.97 9.63
C GLN A 315 -29.23 -32.09 10.35
N ALA A 316 -28.50 -32.93 9.60
CA ALA A 316 -27.72 -34.01 10.16
C ALA A 316 -26.57 -33.50 11.06
N VAL A 317 -25.93 -32.41 10.68
CA VAL A 317 -24.90 -31.76 11.52
C VAL A 317 -25.52 -31.20 12.82
N VAL A 318 -26.64 -30.47 12.73
CA VAL A 318 -27.32 -29.90 13.91
C VAL A 318 -27.71 -30.99 14.89
N ALA A 319 -28.21 -32.13 14.40
CA ALA A 319 -28.63 -33.26 15.26
C ALA A 319 -27.46 -33.92 16.00
N ASN A 320 -26.25 -33.86 15.50
CA ASN A 320 -25.06 -34.51 16.04
C ASN A 320 -24.03 -33.52 16.64
N TYR A 321 -24.30 -32.22 16.57
CA TYR A 321 -23.37 -31.19 17.05
C TYR A 321 -23.46 -31.02 18.58
N ASP A 322 -22.35 -31.27 19.26
CA ASP A 322 -22.18 -31.00 20.69
C ASP A 322 -21.07 -29.91 20.83
N PRO A 323 -21.40 -28.74 21.40
CA PRO A 323 -20.40 -27.67 21.59
C PRO A 323 -19.33 -28.01 22.63
N GLN A 324 -19.46 -29.14 23.38
CA GLN A 324 -18.49 -29.62 24.36
C GLN A 324 -17.49 -30.62 23.78
N ASP A 325 -17.69 -31.07 22.53
CA ASP A 325 -16.76 -31.98 21.87
C ASP A 325 -15.37 -31.35 21.73
N SER A 326 -14.34 -32.11 22.00
CA SER A 326 -12.97 -31.77 21.56
C SER A 326 -12.87 -31.78 20.03
N GLN A 327 -11.85 -31.13 19.50
CA GLN A 327 -11.60 -31.10 18.03
C GLN A 327 -11.53 -32.52 17.43
N ALA A 328 -10.92 -33.47 18.15
CA ALA A 328 -10.79 -34.85 17.69
C ALA A 328 -12.17 -35.58 17.68
N GLU A 329 -12.99 -35.41 18.72
CA GLU A 329 -14.33 -35.97 18.79
C GLU A 329 -15.25 -35.37 17.72
N TRP A 330 -15.28 -34.06 17.61
CA TRP A 330 -16.03 -33.34 16.58
C TRP A 330 -15.66 -33.84 15.17
N LEU A 331 -14.36 -33.95 14.87
CA LEU A 331 -13.87 -34.41 13.55
C LEU A 331 -14.29 -35.87 13.29
N ALA A 332 -14.19 -36.74 14.30
CA ALA A 332 -14.61 -38.13 14.18
C ALA A 332 -16.12 -38.25 13.92
N LYS A 333 -16.96 -37.52 14.67
CA LYS A 333 -18.41 -37.47 14.48
C LYS A 333 -18.77 -36.96 13.08
N LEU A 334 -18.11 -35.88 12.61
CA LEU A 334 -18.38 -35.29 11.30
C LEU A 334 -17.98 -36.26 10.16
N ARG A 335 -16.87 -36.99 10.30
CA ARG A 335 -16.45 -38.03 9.34
C ARG A 335 -17.45 -39.17 9.27
N GLN A 336 -17.88 -39.69 10.43
CA GLN A 336 -18.86 -40.75 10.50
C GLN A 336 -20.21 -40.32 9.89
N LEU A 337 -20.66 -39.09 10.20
CA LEU A 337 -21.83 -38.50 9.61
C LEU A 337 -21.73 -38.39 8.08
N SER A 338 -20.62 -37.87 7.57
CA SER A 338 -20.37 -37.75 6.12
C SER A 338 -20.49 -39.11 5.42
N GLN A 339 -19.90 -40.16 6.01
CA GLN A 339 -19.98 -41.51 5.47
C GLN A 339 -21.42 -42.06 5.47
N SER A 340 -22.16 -41.84 6.54
CA SER A 340 -23.58 -42.25 6.65
C SER A 340 -24.49 -41.55 5.61
N LEU A 341 -24.10 -40.36 5.15
CA LEU A 341 -24.77 -39.60 4.09
C LEU A 341 -24.32 -40.02 2.69
N GLY A 342 -23.40 -40.96 2.57
CA GLY A 342 -22.89 -41.47 1.29
C GLY A 342 -21.73 -40.68 0.70
N TYR A 343 -20.97 -39.95 1.52
CA TYR A 343 -19.75 -39.26 1.12
C TYR A 343 -18.51 -40.11 1.38
N ALA A 344 -17.50 -39.99 0.53
CA ALA A 344 -16.22 -40.67 0.72
C ALA A 344 -15.47 -40.08 1.93
N PRO A 345 -14.63 -40.91 2.62
CA PRO A 345 -13.89 -40.48 3.80
C PRO A 345 -12.87 -39.37 3.51
N ASP A 346 -12.41 -39.29 2.28
CA ASP A 346 -11.45 -38.28 1.80
C ASP A 346 -11.54 -38.09 0.27
N THR A 347 -10.83 -37.08 -0.23
CA THR A 347 -10.82 -36.76 -1.66
C THR A 347 -10.15 -37.81 -2.53
N ALA A 348 -9.17 -38.56 -1.97
CA ALA A 348 -8.47 -39.61 -2.72
C ALA A 348 -9.42 -40.79 -2.97
N SER A 349 -10.13 -41.27 -1.95
CA SER A 349 -11.17 -42.30 -2.05
C SER A 349 -12.28 -41.93 -3.01
N TYR A 350 -12.74 -40.66 -3.00
CA TYR A 350 -13.72 -40.17 -3.95
C TYR A 350 -13.21 -40.24 -5.41
N ARG A 351 -11.96 -39.84 -5.65
CA ARG A 351 -11.36 -39.87 -7.01
C ARG A 351 -11.18 -41.30 -7.58
N GLN A 352 -11.02 -42.30 -6.70
CA GLN A 352 -10.89 -43.68 -7.09
C GLN A 352 -12.21 -44.28 -7.59
N ASP A 353 -13.33 -43.92 -6.96
CA ASP A 353 -14.66 -44.41 -7.34
C ASP A 353 -15.72 -43.30 -7.19
N PRO A 354 -15.77 -42.33 -8.14
CA PRO A 354 -16.69 -41.23 -8.09
C PRO A 354 -18.17 -41.63 -8.19
N GLN A 355 -18.48 -42.78 -8.77
CA GLN A 355 -19.86 -43.26 -8.93
C GLN A 355 -20.44 -43.87 -7.66
N ARG A 356 -19.57 -44.28 -6.74
CA ARG A 356 -19.97 -44.88 -5.45
C ARG A 356 -20.40 -43.82 -4.43
N TYR A 357 -19.88 -42.61 -4.52
CA TYR A 357 -20.06 -41.57 -3.50
C TYR A 357 -20.70 -40.32 -4.08
N ARG A 358 -21.43 -39.56 -3.26
CA ARG A 358 -22.02 -38.25 -3.61
C ARG A 358 -20.99 -37.13 -3.70
N GLY A 359 -19.86 -37.34 -3.09
CA GLY A 359 -18.74 -36.39 -2.95
C GLY A 359 -17.76 -36.90 -1.91
N SER A 360 -16.92 -36.05 -1.35
CA SER A 360 -15.96 -36.36 -0.31
C SER A 360 -16.30 -35.65 1.00
N PHE A 361 -15.63 -36.04 2.10
CA PHE A 361 -15.69 -35.33 3.38
C PHE A 361 -15.42 -33.81 3.23
N SER A 362 -14.51 -33.42 2.32
CA SER A 362 -14.20 -32.03 2.04
C SER A 362 -15.41 -31.24 1.52
N ASP A 363 -16.32 -31.90 0.79
CA ASP A 363 -17.53 -31.26 0.26
C ASP A 363 -18.52 -30.99 1.39
N VAL A 364 -18.70 -31.94 2.33
CA VAL A 364 -19.51 -31.74 3.52
C VAL A 364 -18.96 -30.59 4.37
N ALA A 365 -17.66 -30.55 4.62
CA ALA A 365 -17.01 -29.48 5.36
C ALA A 365 -17.14 -28.12 4.64
N LYS A 366 -17.08 -28.11 3.32
CA LYS A 366 -17.30 -26.91 2.50
C LYS A 366 -18.73 -26.38 2.65
N ILE A 367 -19.73 -27.25 2.59
CA ILE A 367 -21.16 -26.87 2.74
C ILE A 367 -21.37 -26.25 4.13
N ILE A 368 -20.91 -26.91 5.19
CA ILE A 368 -21.03 -26.38 6.57
C ILE A 368 -20.36 -25.02 6.67
N ARG A 369 -19.15 -24.87 6.12
CA ARG A 369 -18.42 -23.61 6.12
C ARG A 369 -19.20 -22.50 5.43
N VAL A 370 -19.73 -22.74 4.25
CA VAL A 370 -20.51 -21.74 3.53
C VAL A 370 -21.76 -21.33 4.29
N LEU A 371 -22.47 -22.26 4.91
CA LEU A 371 -23.64 -21.96 5.74
C LEU A 371 -23.31 -21.12 6.98
N LEU A 372 -22.14 -21.32 7.58
CA LEU A 372 -21.72 -20.61 8.81
C LEU A 372 -21.04 -19.27 8.55
N VAL A 373 -20.24 -19.17 7.47
CA VAL A 373 -19.40 -18.00 7.23
C VAL A 373 -19.68 -17.28 5.91
N GLY A 374 -20.57 -17.78 5.07
CA GLY A 374 -20.97 -17.18 3.79
C GLY A 374 -19.98 -17.39 2.66
N ARG A 375 -18.87 -18.14 2.86
CA ARG A 375 -17.83 -18.35 1.87
C ARG A 375 -17.13 -19.69 2.04
N ASN A 376 -16.46 -20.15 0.99
CA ASN A 376 -15.80 -21.48 0.96
C ASN A 376 -14.42 -21.52 1.67
N GLN A 377 -13.93 -20.40 2.16
CA GLN A 377 -12.68 -20.27 2.91
C GLN A 377 -12.92 -19.65 4.28
N SER A 378 -12.32 -20.21 5.31
CA SER A 378 -12.35 -19.72 6.69
C SER A 378 -11.09 -20.22 7.41
N PRO A 379 -10.81 -19.72 8.62
CA PRO A 379 -9.95 -20.41 9.58
C PRO A 379 -10.43 -21.84 9.87
N ASP A 380 -9.74 -22.54 10.78
CA ASP A 380 -10.16 -23.88 11.20
C ASP A 380 -11.65 -23.92 11.54
N LEU A 381 -12.39 -24.85 10.91
CA LEU A 381 -13.86 -24.89 11.02
C LEU A 381 -14.33 -25.22 12.43
N TYR A 382 -13.60 -26.09 13.15
CA TYR A 382 -13.91 -26.41 14.53
C TYR A 382 -13.76 -25.16 15.41
N GLU A 383 -12.66 -24.45 15.29
CA GLU A 383 -12.41 -23.22 16.04
C GLU A 383 -13.46 -22.13 15.72
N VAL A 384 -13.85 -21.99 14.46
CA VAL A 384 -14.95 -21.10 14.05
C VAL A 384 -16.25 -21.48 14.76
N MET A 385 -16.62 -22.76 14.76
CA MET A 385 -17.85 -23.23 15.42
C MET A 385 -17.79 -23.07 16.93
N ARG A 386 -16.64 -23.37 17.55
CA ARG A 386 -16.40 -23.21 18.99
C ARG A 386 -16.57 -21.76 19.43
N VAL A 387 -15.91 -20.82 18.77
CA VAL A 387 -15.97 -19.39 19.10
C VAL A 387 -17.36 -18.81 18.77
N MET A 388 -17.98 -19.25 17.70
CA MET A 388 -19.33 -18.81 17.33
C MET A 388 -20.38 -19.16 18.37
N GLY A 389 -20.20 -20.28 19.06
CA GLY A 389 -21.11 -20.80 20.11
C GLY A 389 -22.26 -21.64 19.55
N GLY A 390 -22.66 -22.65 20.33
CA GLY A 390 -23.58 -23.70 19.90
C GLY A 390 -24.95 -23.22 19.40
N GLU A 391 -25.56 -22.25 20.07
CA GLU A 391 -26.84 -21.68 19.65
C GLU A 391 -26.79 -21.03 18.29
N ARG A 392 -25.78 -20.19 18.06
CA ARG A 392 -25.59 -19.48 16.80
C ARG A 392 -25.24 -20.43 15.64
N VAL A 393 -24.43 -21.47 15.93
CA VAL A 393 -24.13 -22.53 14.96
C VAL A 393 -25.42 -23.25 14.54
N LYS A 394 -26.24 -23.68 15.47
CA LYS A 394 -27.51 -24.36 15.18
C LYS A 394 -28.48 -23.47 14.42
N GLN A 395 -28.62 -22.21 14.82
CA GLN A 395 -29.50 -21.26 14.15
C GLN A 395 -29.12 -21.07 12.68
N ARG A 396 -27.82 -20.91 12.37
CA ARG A 396 -27.35 -20.70 11.00
C ARG A 396 -27.46 -21.92 10.10
N LEU A 397 -27.31 -23.11 10.66
CA LEU A 397 -27.45 -24.34 9.91
C LEU A 397 -28.93 -24.71 9.70
N THR A 398 -29.87 -24.08 10.42
CA THR A 398 -31.31 -24.37 10.32
C THR A 398 -32.05 -23.40 9.40
N ASN A 399 -31.54 -22.18 9.23
CA ASN A 399 -32.10 -21.12 8.40
C ASN A 399 -31.59 -21.22 6.94
#